data_c8578878e357495872c0ff2b9af4ea94
#
_entry.id   c8578878e357495872c0ff2b9af4ea94
#
_cell.length_a   1.000
_cell.length_b   1.000
_cell.length_c   1.000
_cell.angle_alpha   90.00
_cell.angle_beta   90.00
_cell.angle_gamma   90.00
#
_symmetry.space_group_name_H-M   'P 1'
#
loop_
_entity.id
_entity.type
_entity.pdbx_description
1 polymer ?
#
loop_
_entity_poly.entity_id
_entity_poly.type
_entity_poly.pdbx_seq_one_letter_code
_entity_poly.pdbx_strand_id
1 'polypeptide(L)'
;MKKRTRKHRGKMVGGFLAFFCLILLTAGMFWAIQGYVSYQKAVKEKPLAQAVEEARSGAQWASLEQVPDLYKKAVLAVEDHRYYTHHGIDWISMARAVVHDIRVMKLEQGGSTITQQLVKNMYYDQNKTLARKAAEAWTALYVERQLSKEEILELYINTIYFGDGYYGLKEASLGYFGKEPQELTDSEAVLLAGIPNAPSAYAPSRHADLALQREKQVLAAMVKYGYLEQSETDSLLWDAAADPVLAR
;
A
#
# COMPACT_ATOMS: atom_id res chain seq x y z
N MET A 1 54.32 -21.31 2.82
CA MET A 1 53.94 -19.90 3.15
C MET A 1 52.56 -19.46 2.68
N LYS A 2 51.94 -19.97 1.59
CA LYS A 2 50.61 -19.55 1.06
C LYS A 2 49.39 -19.82 1.97
N LYS A 3 49.37 -20.81 2.87
CA LYS A 3 48.25 -21.15 3.75
C LYS A 3 48.02 -20.15 4.89
N ARG A 4 49.04 -19.47 5.38
CA ARG A 4 48.98 -18.56 6.53
C ARG A 4 48.36 -17.20 6.15
N THR A 5 48.65 -16.70 4.94
CA THR A 5 48.12 -15.43 4.40
C THR A 5 46.63 -15.53 4.07
N ARG A 6 46.13 -16.70 3.63
CA ARG A 6 44.71 -16.93 3.31
C ARG A 6 43.82 -16.92 4.57
N LYS A 7 44.34 -17.45 5.70
CA LYS A 7 43.64 -17.49 6.99
C LYS A 7 43.54 -16.09 7.64
N HIS A 8 44.56 -15.22 7.46
CA HIS A 8 44.50 -13.82 7.92
C HIS A 8 43.52 -12.97 7.11
N ARG A 9 43.49 -13.12 5.77
CA ARG A 9 42.51 -12.43 4.91
C ARG A 9 41.09 -12.80 5.25
N GLY A 10 40.75 -14.06 5.51
CA GLY A 10 39.44 -14.51 5.92
C GLY A 10 38.99 -13.89 7.26
N LYS A 11 39.91 -13.78 8.23
CA LYS A 11 39.58 -13.13 9.51
C LYS A 11 39.37 -11.63 9.38
N MET A 12 40.14 -10.94 8.52
CA MET A 12 39.94 -9.50 8.25
C MET A 12 38.62 -9.24 7.55
N VAL A 13 38.22 -10.03 6.54
CA VAL A 13 36.94 -9.92 5.83
C VAL A 13 35.77 -10.19 6.80
N GLY A 14 35.91 -11.24 7.65
CA GLY A 14 34.89 -11.53 8.67
C GLY A 14 34.73 -10.40 9.70
N GLY A 15 35.83 -9.79 10.14
CA GLY A 15 35.82 -8.63 11.04
C GLY A 15 35.16 -7.41 10.40
N PHE A 16 35.49 -7.16 9.13
CA PHE A 16 34.86 -6.03 8.39
C PHE A 16 33.34 -6.24 8.19
N LEU A 17 32.92 -7.45 7.83
CA LEU A 17 31.49 -7.79 7.71
C LEU A 17 30.77 -7.65 9.05
N ALA A 18 31.34 -8.14 10.14
CA ALA A 18 30.76 -8.00 11.47
C ALA A 18 30.63 -6.53 11.90
N PHE A 19 31.65 -5.71 11.64
CA PHE A 19 31.61 -4.27 11.91
C PHE A 19 30.54 -3.56 11.07
N PHE A 20 30.44 -3.90 9.79
CA PHE A 20 29.40 -3.35 8.91
C PHE A 20 27.98 -3.75 9.36
N CYS A 21 27.77 -5.02 9.73
CA CYS A 21 26.51 -5.47 10.31
C CYS A 21 26.17 -4.73 11.62
N LEU A 22 27.16 -4.47 12.47
CA LEU A 22 26.95 -3.70 13.70
C LEU A 22 26.51 -2.27 13.41
N ILE A 23 27.10 -1.61 12.41
CA ILE A 23 26.68 -0.26 11.97
C ILE A 23 25.23 -0.30 11.48
N LEU A 24 24.86 -1.29 10.65
CA LEU A 24 23.48 -1.41 10.16
C LEU A 24 22.48 -1.65 11.29
N LEU A 25 22.84 -2.50 12.27
CA LEU A 25 22.01 -2.78 13.43
C LEU A 25 21.82 -1.54 14.32
N THR A 26 22.90 -0.80 14.59
CA THR A 26 22.83 0.45 15.41
C THR A 26 22.03 1.53 14.69
N ALA A 27 22.21 1.70 13.38
CA ALA A 27 21.41 2.62 12.57
C ALA A 27 19.92 2.20 12.53
N GLY A 28 19.64 0.92 12.34
CA GLY A 28 18.27 0.39 12.38
C GLY A 28 17.59 0.61 13.74
N MET A 29 18.32 0.36 14.84
CA MET A 29 17.85 0.60 16.20
C MET A 29 17.58 2.10 16.44
N PHE A 30 18.48 2.97 15.99
CA PHE A 30 18.27 4.43 16.09
C PHE A 30 16.95 4.85 15.40
N TRP A 31 16.72 4.42 14.16
CA TRP A 31 15.49 4.76 13.45
C TRP A 31 14.25 4.12 14.06
N ALA A 32 14.35 2.91 14.59
CA ALA A 32 13.25 2.27 15.32
C ALA A 32 12.85 3.06 16.57
N ILE A 33 13.83 3.55 17.34
CA ILE A 33 13.58 4.40 18.52
C ILE A 33 12.97 5.73 18.11
N GLN A 34 13.50 6.41 17.09
CA GLN A 34 12.94 7.66 16.60
C GLN A 34 11.50 7.47 16.10
N GLY A 35 11.23 6.37 15.38
CA GLY A 35 9.89 6.00 14.97
C GLY A 35 8.94 5.74 16.13
N TYR A 36 9.41 5.07 17.19
CA TYR A 36 8.62 4.83 18.40
C TYR A 36 8.25 6.13 19.11
N VAL A 37 9.20 7.06 19.26
CA VAL A 37 8.93 8.38 19.86
C VAL A 37 7.91 9.16 19.03
N SER A 38 8.07 9.16 17.69
CA SER A 38 7.14 9.83 16.77
C SER A 38 5.73 9.20 16.83
N TYR A 39 5.63 7.88 16.89
CA TYR A 39 4.38 7.16 17.09
C TYR A 39 3.69 7.57 18.39
N GLN A 40 4.42 7.53 19.53
CA GLN A 40 3.87 7.91 20.84
C GLN A 40 3.33 9.35 20.83
N LYS A 41 4.06 10.25 20.20
CA LYS A 41 3.64 11.64 20.04
C LYS A 41 2.36 11.73 19.20
N ALA A 42 2.33 11.11 18.02
CA ALA A 42 1.20 11.15 17.09
C ALA A 42 -0.11 10.63 17.74
N VAL A 43 -0.05 9.46 18.40
CA VAL A 43 -1.22 8.86 19.06
C VAL A 43 -1.67 9.64 20.30
N LYS A 44 -0.73 10.30 20.99
CA LYS A 44 -1.05 11.19 22.12
C LYS A 44 -1.73 12.48 21.66
N GLU A 45 -1.26 13.10 20.57
CA GLU A 45 -1.83 14.31 19.99
C GLU A 45 -3.18 14.05 19.31
N LYS A 46 -3.32 12.90 18.65
CA LYS A 46 -4.57 12.46 18.02
C LYS A 46 -4.87 11.01 18.42
N PRO A 47 -5.67 10.77 19.46
CA PRO A 47 -6.11 9.43 19.86
C PRO A 47 -6.80 8.69 18.71
N LEU A 48 -6.66 7.35 18.64
CA LEU A 48 -7.20 6.57 17.54
C LEU A 48 -8.71 6.76 17.32
N ALA A 49 -9.48 6.85 18.39
CA ALA A 49 -10.92 7.10 18.30
C ALA A 49 -11.23 8.42 17.59
N GLN A 50 -10.48 9.49 17.91
CA GLN A 50 -10.61 10.77 17.23
C GLN A 50 -10.18 10.67 15.76
N ALA A 51 -9.08 10.00 15.46
CA ALA A 51 -8.60 9.83 14.09
C ALA A 51 -9.59 9.04 13.21
N VAL A 52 -10.25 8.04 13.79
CA VAL A 52 -11.32 7.26 13.14
C VAL A 52 -12.56 8.13 12.92
N GLU A 53 -12.97 8.92 13.91
CA GLU A 53 -14.11 9.82 13.81
C GLU A 53 -13.88 10.89 12.73
N GLU A 54 -12.71 11.52 12.71
CA GLU A 54 -12.33 12.47 11.66
C GLU A 54 -12.35 11.83 10.27
N ALA A 55 -11.81 10.61 10.13
CA ALA A 55 -11.85 9.88 8.87
C ALA A 55 -13.29 9.61 8.38
N ARG A 56 -14.20 9.28 9.31
CA ARG A 56 -15.62 9.03 9.00
C ARG A 56 -16.42 10.30 8.75
N SER A 57 -16.06 11.42 9.34
CA SER A 57 -16.84 12.67 9.25
C SER A 57 -16.57 13.47 7.97
N GLY A 58 -15.42 13.26 7.32
CA GLY A 58 -14.95 14.11 6.22
C GLY A 58 -15.31 13.67 4.81
N ALA A 59 -15.75 12.43 4.61
CA ALA A 59 -15.89 11.85 3.29
C ALA A 59 -17.32 11.34 3.02
N GLN A 60 -17.64 11.20 1.73
CA GLN A 60 -18.75 10.37 1.30
C GLN A 60 -18.39 8.92 1.59
N TRP A 61 -18.95 8.37 2.67
CA TRP A 61 -18.61 7.07 3.17
C TRP A 61 -19.29 5.93 2.40
N ALA A 62 -18.56 4.86 2.10
CA ALA A 62 -19.12 3.60 1.63
C ALA A 62 -18.81 2.51 2.66
N SER A 63 -19.82 1.83 3.20
CA SER A 63 -19.60 0.66 4.03
C SER A 63 -19.03 -0.50 3.19
N LEU A 64 -18.34 -1.46 3.82
CA LEU A 64 -17.80 -2.62 3.09
C LEU A 64 -18.86 -3.44 2.34
N GLU A 65 -20.11 -3.37 2.78
CA GLU A 65 -21.27 -4.02 2.13
C GLU A 65 -21.63 -3.34 0.81
N GLN A 66 -21.38 -2.03 0.69
CA GLN A 66 -21.62 -1.23 -0.52
C GLN A 66 -20.44 -1.31 -1.50
N VAL A 67 -19.31 -1.85 -1.08
CA VAL A 67 -18.10 -1.98 -1.91
C VAL A 67 -18.14 -3.32 -2.67
N PRO A 68 -18.00 -3.32 -4.01
CA PRO A 68 -17.96 -4.56 -4.79
C PRO A 68 -16.91 -5.54 -4.28
N ASP A 69 -17.26 -6.82 -4.22
CA ASP A 69 -16.32 -7.86 -3.77
C ASP A 69 -15.08 -7.94 -4.66
N LEU A 70 -15.25 -7.72 -5.97
CA LEU A 70 -14.15 -7.72 -6.91
C LEU A 70 -13.16 -6.58 -6.62
N TYR A 71 -13.64 -5.37 -6.26
CA TYR A 71 -12.79 -4.25 -5.83
C TYR A 71 -11.96 -4.62 -4.59
N LYS A 72 -12.61 -5.20 -3.56
CA LYS A 72 -11.89 -5.64 -2.34
C LYS A 72 -10.79 -6.64 -2.68
N LYS A 73 -11.09 -7.65 -3.49
CA LYS A 73 -10.13 -8.65 -3.97
C LYS A 73 -8.99 -8.02 -4.78
N ALA A 74 -9.30 -7.06 -5.66
CA ALA A 74 -8.31 -6.36 -6.47
C ALA A 74 -7.34 -5.52 -5.61
N VAL A 75 -7.86 -4.76 -4.65
CA VAL A 75 -7.05 -4.01 -3.69
C VAL A 75 -6.15 -4.94 -2.88
N LEU A 76 -6.69 -6.02 -2.33
CA LEU A 76 -5.90 -7.00 -1.59
C LEU A 76 -4.81 -7.62 -2.47
N ALA A 77 -5.12 -8.00 -3.70
CA ALA A 77 -4.17 -8.63 -4.61
C ALA A 77 -2.99 -7.70 -4.94
N VAL A 78 -3.25 -6.42 -5.20
CA VAL A 78 -2.23 -5.51 -5.71
C VAL A 78 -1.48 -4.74 -4.62
N GLU A 79 -2.13 -4.44 -3.49
CA GLU A 79 -1.55 -3.67 -2.40
C GLU A 79 -1.03 -4.57 -1.27
N ASP A 80 -1.80 -5.60 -0.88
CA ASP A 80 -1.47 -6.39 0.31
C ASP A 80 -2.10 -7.79 0.27
N HIS A 81 -1.60 -8.68 -0.60
CA HIS A 81 -2.18 -10.02 -0.81
C HIS A 81 -2.13 -10.93 0.43
N ARG A 82 -1.39 -10.55 1.48
CA ARG A 82 -1.31 -11.27 2.75
C ARG A 82 -2.02 -10.56 3.90
N TYR A 83 -2.86 -9.58 3.59
CA TYR A 83 -3.54 -8.70 4.53
C TYR A 83 -4.11 -9.42 5.75
N TYR A 84 -4.84 -10.49 5.54
CA TYR A 84 -5.48 -11.27 6.62
C TYR A 84 -4.52 -12.18 7.40
N THR A 85 -3.25 -12.27 7.01
CA THR A 85 -2.28 -13.19 7.64
C THR A 85 -1.22 -12.50 8.48
N HIS A 86 -1.03 -11.20 8.31
CA HIS A 86 -0.08 -10.42 9.11
C HIS A 86 -0.82 -9.48 10.09
N HIS A 87 -0.06 -8.86 10.99
CA HIS A 87 -0.56 -7.93 12.01
C HIS A 87 0.11 -6.55 11.88
N GLY A 88 -0.26 -5.78 10.86
CA GLY A 88 0.20 -4.43 10.57
C GLY A 88 1.46 -4.34 9.72
N ILE A 89 2.38 -5.30 9.81
CA ILE A 89 3.60 -5.38 9.00
C ILE A 89 3.69 -6.75 8.36
N ASP A 90 3.89 -6.81 7.06
CA ASP A 90 4.24 -8.05 6.35
C ASP A 90 5.75 -8.15 6.12
N TRP A 91 6.45 -8.77 7.07
CA TRP A 91 7.90 -8.99 7.00
C TRP A 91 8.33 -9.80 5.78
N ILE A 92 7.48 -10.73 5.32
CA ILE A 92 7.79 -11.59 4.16
C ILE A 92 7.70 -10.77 2.87
N SER A 93 6.63 -9.99 2.69
CA SER A 93 6.48 -9.11 1.54
C SER A 93 7.55 -8.02 1.52
N MET A 94 7.89 -7.45 2.68
CA MET A 94 8.97 -6.47 2.81
C MET A 94 10.34 -7.06 2.43
N ALA A 95 10.68 -8.25 2.93
CA ALA A 95 11.93 -8.92 2.56
C ALA A 95 11.98 -9.25 1.07
N ARG A 96 10.87 -9.69 0.48
CA ARG A 96 10.75 -9.97 -0.95
C ARG A 96 10.96 -8.70 -1.79
N ALA A 97 10.33 -7.58 -1.41
CA ALA A 97 10.50 -6.29 -2.06
C ALA A 97 11.95 -5.83 -2.05
N VAL A 98 12.64 -5.91 -0.91
CA VAL A 98 14.07 -5.57 -0.80
C VAL A 98 14.93 -6.44 -1.72
N VAL A 99 14.70 -7.76 -1.75
CA VAL A 99 15.46 -8.68 -2.63
C VAL A 99 15.20 -8.37 -4.11
N HIS A 100 13.96 -8.06 -4.47
CA HIS A 100 13.59 -7.67 -5.83
C HIS A 100 14.30 -6.36 -6.23
N ASP A 101 14.17 -5.31 -5.42
CA ASP A 101 14.75 -3.98 -5.70
C ASP A 101 16.29 -4.04 -5.83
N ILE A 102 16.97 -4.87 -5.00
CA ILE A 102 18.40 -5.12 -5.14
C ILE A 102 18.71 -5.79 -6.48
N ARG A 103 17.89 -6.76 -6.94
CA ARG A 103 18.14 -7.47 -8.20
C ARG A 103 17.93 -6.58 -9.43
N VAL A 104 16.93 -5.73 -9.41
CA VAL A 104 16.62 -4.83 -10.53
C VAL A 104 17.33 -3.48 -10.43
N MET A 105 18.05 -3.23 -9.33
CA MET A 105 18.74 -1.98 -9.01
C MET A 105 17.83 -0.75 -9.08
N LYS A 106 16.55 -0.92 -8.74
CA LYS A 106 15.52 0.12 -8.71
C LYS A 106 14.57 -0.12 -7.55
N LEU A 107 14.01 0.97 -7.02
CA LEU A 107 12.95 0.91 -6.00
C LEU A 107 11.59 0.83 -6.71
N GLU A 108 11.22 -0.36 -7.14
CA GLU A 108 9.98 -0.59 -7.92
C GLU A 108 8.89 -1.28 -7.11
N GLN A 109 9.25 -2.09 -6.12
CA GLN A 109 8.27 -2.91 -5.42
C GLN A 109 7.87 -2.29 -4.08
N GLY A 110 6.56 -2.00 -3.90
CA GLY A 110 5.98 -1.56 -2.64
C GLY A 110 5.95 -2.71 -1.62
N GLY A 111 6.52 -2.48 -0.44
CA GLY A 111 6.48 -3.42 0.68
C GLY A 111 5.63 -2.91 1.85
N SER A 112 4.82 -1.87 1.65
CA SER A 112 3.95 -1.32 2.69
C SER A 112 2.61 -2.04 2.70
N THR A 113 2.10 -2.35 3.88
CA THR A 113 0.77 -2.94 4.05
C THR A 113 -0.34 -1.89 3.92
N ILE A 114 -1.59 -2.35 3.73
CA ILE A 114 -2.79 -1.51 3.78
C ILE A 114 -2.83 -0.72 5.10
N THR A 115 -2.56 -1.37 6.23
CA THR A 115 -2.55 -0.71 7.54
C THR A 115 -1.48 0.39 7.63
N GLN A 116 -0.27 0.16 7.07
CA GLN A 116 0.76 1.20 7.02
C GLN A 116 0.38 2.38 6.12
N GLN A 117 -0.33 2.13 5.02
CA GLN A 117 -0.84 3.19 4.15
C GLN A 117 -1.95 3.99 4.84
N LEU A 118 -2.87 3.31 5.54
CA LEU A 118 -3.92 3.96 6.33
C LEU A 118 -3.33 4.89 7.38
N VAL A 119 -2.45 4.38 8.24
CA VAL A 119 -1.88 5.19 9.33
C VAL A 119 -1.02 6.34 8.81
N LYS A 120 -0.35 6.19 7.67
CA LYS A 120 0.33 7.28 6.97
C LYS A 120 -0.65 8.41 6.66
N ASN A 121 -1.82 8.11 6.12
CA ASN A 121 -2.82 9.10 5.74
C ASN A 121 -3.49 9.74 6.97
N MET A 122 -3.68 8.99 8.06
CA MET A 122 -4.37 9.47 9.26
C MET A 122 -3.48 10.30 10.19
N TYR A 123 -2.16 10.03 10.25
CA TYR A 123 -1.27 10.54 11.30
C TYR A 123 -0.04 11.28 10.79
N TYR A 124 0.35 11.11 9.52
CA TYR A 124 1.65 11.61 9.06
C TYR A 124 1.52 12.47 7.81
N ASP A 125 2.49 13.37 7.64
CA ASP A 125 2.64 14.16 6.42
C ASP A 125 3.26 13.32 5.27
N GLN A 126 3.39 13.93 4.08
CA GLN A 126 3.93 13.27 2.88
C GLN A 126 5.48 13.25 2.83
N ASN A 127 6.17 13.77 3.85
CA ASN A 127 7.64 13.82 3.87
C ASN A 127 8.24 12.40 3.93
N LYS A 128 9.03 12.02 2.94
CA LYS A 128 9.64 10.68 2.83
C LYS A 128 10.89 10.58 3.71
N THR A 129 10.74 10.25 4.99
CA THR A 129 11.85 10.03 5.92
C THR A 129 11.84 8.61 6.50
N LEU A 130 13.02 8.10 6.88
CA LEU A 130 13.14 6.81 7.57
C LEU A 130 12.45 6.83 8.95
N ALA A 131 12.53 7.96 9.66
CA ALA A 131 11.86 8.13 10.94
C ALA A 131 10.34 8.00 10.80
N ARG A 132 9.73 8.67 9.79
CA ARG A 132 8.32 8.52 9.49
C ARG A 132 7.97 7.07 9.13
N LYS A 133 8.78 6.40 8.30
CA LYS A 133 8.51 5.01 7.91
C LYS A 133 8.56 4.05 9.11
N ALA A 134 9.47 4.30 10.05
CA ALA A 134 9.50 3.55 11.30
C ALA A 134 8.30 3.89 12.20
N ALA A 135 7.86 5.15 12.24
CA ALA A 135 6.66 5.55 12.98
C ALA A 135 5.39 4.92 12.40
N GLU A 136 5.24 4.88 11.06
CA GLU A 136 4.14 4.15 10.39
C GLU A 136 4.09 2.68 10.83
N ALA A 137 5.24 2.01 10.91
CA ALA A 137 5.31 0.62 11.34
C ALA A 137 4.81 0.43 12.77
N TRP A 138 5.26 1.27 13.71
CA TRP A 138 4.78 1.22 15.09
C TRP A 138 3.29 1.55 15.22
N THR A 139 2.81 2.55 14.49
CA THR A 139 1.39 2.93 14.49
C THR A 139 0.52 1.84 13.86
N ALA A 140 0.99 1.18 12.78
CA ALA A 140 0.29 0.05 12.18
C ALA A 140 0.13 -1.12 13.16
N LEU A 141 1.19 -1.47 13.91
CA LEU A 141 1.12 -2.49 14.96
C LEU A 141 0.15 -2.11 16.09
N TYR A 142 0.06 -0.84 16.42
CA TYR A 142 -0.89 -0.34 17.41
C TYR A 142 -2.33 -0.42 16.92
N VAL A 143 -2.60 0.06 15.70
CA VAL A 143 -3.94 0.06 15.10
C VAL A 143 -4.49 -1.35 14.93
N GLU A 144 -3.68 -2.31 14.48
CA GLU A 144 -4.07 -3.71 14.32
C GLU A 144 -4.42 -4.43 15.64
N ARG A 145 -4.05 -3.86 16.78
CA ARG A 145 -4.46 -4.36 18.10
C ARG A 145 -5.77 -3.79 18.59
N GLN A 146 -6.26 -2.71 17.96
CA GLN A 146 -7.43 -1.96 18.40
C GLN A 146 -8.62 -2.12 17.45
N LEU A 147 -8.36 -2.33 16.17
CA LEU A 147 -9.36 -2.44 15.11
C LEU A 147 -9.28 -3.81 14.44
N SER A 148 -10.42 -4.31 13.98
CA SER A 148 -10.50 -5.50 13.12
C SER A 148 -9.93 -5.24 11.73
N LYS A 149 -9.64 -6.30 10.99
CA LYS A 149 -9.19 -6.21 9.59
C LYS A 149 -10.24 -5.53 8.71
N GLU A 150 -11.50 -5.80 8.94
CA GLU A 150 -12.63 -5.22 8.24
C GLU A 150 -12.71 -3.71 8.49
N GLU A 151 -12.60 -3.27 9.74
CA GLU A 151 -12.58 -1.84 10.09
C GLU A 151 -11.40 -1.10 9.45
N ILE A 152 -10.21 -1.70 9.46
CA ILE A 152 -9.01 -1.14 8.84
C ILE A 152 -9.18 -1.04 7.32
N LEU A 153 -9.72 -2.07 6.67
CA LEU A 153 -9.97 -2.08 5.23
C LEU A 153 -11.03 -1.03 4.85
N GLU A 154 -12.10 -0.91 5.63
CA GLU A 154 -13.14 0.09 5.41
C GLU A 154 -12.58 1.51 5.54
N LEU A 155 -11.81 1.79 6.58
CA LEU A 155 -11.13 3.06 6.75
C LEU A 155 -10.17 3.37 5.59
N TYR A 156 -9.39 2.38 5.15
CA TYR A 156 -8.46 2.53 4.03
C TYR A 156 -9.20 2.91 2.74
N ILE A 157 -10.22 2.14 2.38
CA ILE A 157 -11.01 2.36 1.15
C ILE A 157 -11.65 3.75 1.12
N ASN A 158 -12.05 4.27 2.29
CA ASN A 158 -12.72 5.56 2.40
C ASN A 158 -11.78 6.76 2.60
N THR A 159 -10.48 6.54 2.80
CA THR A 159 -9.52 7.63 3.07
C THR A 159 -8.37 7.73 2.08
N ILE A 160 -8.16 6.70 1.27
CA ILE A 160 -7.07 6.71 0.30
C ILE A 160 -7.35 7.71 -0.84
N TYR A 161 -6.28 8.35 -1.33
CA TYR A 161 -6.37 9.31 -2.43
C TYR A 161 -6.37 8.62 -3.79
N PHE A 162 -7.31 9.01 -4.66
CA PHE A 162 -7.49 8.47 -6.00
C PHE A 162 -7.08 9.43 -7.14
N GLY A 163 -6.49 10.57 -6.84
CA GLY A 163 -6.22 11.61 -7.85
C GLY A 163 -7.39 12.59 -8.00
N ASP A 164 -7.16 13.65 -8.75
CA ASP A 164 -8.15 14.69 -9.12
C ASP A 164 -8.95 15.29 -7.95
N GLY A 165 -8.43 15.18 -6.74
CA GLY A 165 -9.08 15.67 -5.52
C GLY A 165 -9.97 14.64 -4.83
N TYR A 166 -10.13 13.44 -5.36
CA TYR A 166 -11.02 12.42 -4.80
C TYR A 166 -10.32 11.63 -3.67
N TYR A 167 -10.94 11.64 -2.50
CA TYR A 167 -10.55 10.87 -1.33
C TYR A 167 -11.62 9.85 -0.99
N GLY A 168 -11.26 8.58 -0.98
CA GLY A 168 -12.16 7.46 -0.80
C GLY A 168 -12.84 6.98 -2.07
N LEU A 169 -13.25 5.70 -2.04
CA LEU A 169 -13.83 5.01 -3.19
C LEU A 169 -15.11 5.68 -3.70
N LYS A 170 -15.97 6.17 -2.81
CA LYS A 170 -17.24 6.76 -3.21
C LYS A 170 -17.03 8.05 -4.01
N GLU A 171 -16.16 8.95 -3.55
CA GLU A 171 -15.83 10.15 -4.32
C GLU A 171 -15.20 9.82 -5.67
N ALA A 172 -14.27 8.83 -5.69
CA ALA A 172 -13.63 8.40 -6.92
C ALA A 172 -14.63 7.76 -7.91
N SER A 173 -15.53 6.92 -7.43
CA SER A 173 -16.59 6.29 -8.22
C SER A 173 -17.52 7.31 -8.86
N LEU A 174 -18.01 8.25 -8.06
CA LEU A 174 -18.87 9.34 -8.55
C LEU A 174 -18.10 10.29 -9.48
N GLY A 175 -16.85 10.61 -9.15
CA GLY A 175 -16.06 11.58 -9.92
C GLY A 175 -15.60 11.03 -11.27
N TYR A 176 -15.15 9.78 -11.35
CA TYR A 176 -14.65 9.18 -12.57
C TYR A 176 -15.76 8.56 -13.43
N PHE A 177 -16.79 7.97 -12.81
CA PHE A 177 -17.79 7.18 -13.53
C PHE A 177 -19.23 7.66 -13.34
N GLY A 178 -19.48 8.61 -12.43
CA GLY A 178 -20.83 9.09 -12.13
C GLY A 178 -21.73 8.05 -11.46
N LYS A 179 -21.14 7.05 -10.79
CA LYS A 179 -21.82 5.88 -10.20
C LYS A 179 -21.55 5.77 -8.70
N GLU A 180 -22.55 5.26 -7.95
CA GLU A 180 -22.31 4.80 -6.59
C GLU A 180 -21.39 3.55 -6.60
N PRO A 181 -20.61 3.28 -5.53
CA PRO A 181 -19.68 2.16 -5.50
C PRO A 181 -20.28 0.79 -5.88
N GLN A 182 -21.49 0.51 -5.43
CA GLN A 182 -22.21 -0.73 -5.75
C GLN A 182 -22.69 -0.84 -7.20
N GLU A 183 -22.65 0.26 -7.97
CA GLU A 183 -23.04 0.31 -9.38
C GLU A 183 -21.86 0.21 -10.33
N LEU A 184 -20.63 0.19 -9.79
CA LEU A 184 -19.41 0.01 -10.59
C LEU A 184 -19.46 -1.33 -11.33
N THR A 185 -19.10 -1.30 -12.61
CA THR A 185 -18.82 -2.53 -13.33
C THR A 185 -17.56 -3.20 -12.78
N ASP A 186 -17.37 -4.48 -13.07
CA ASP A 186 -16.21 -5.23 -12.63
C ASP A 186 -14.89 -4.61 -13.14
N SER A 187 -14.86 -4.12 -14.39
CA SER A 187 -13.69 -3.43 -14.95
C SER A 187 -13.42 -2.09 -14.28
N GLU A 188 -14.42 -1.26 -14.02
CA GLU A 188 -14.27 0.00 -13.29
C GLU A 188 -13.76 -0.24 -11.86
N ALA A 189 -14.26 -1.28 -11.19
CA ALA A 189 -13.81 -1.68 -9.86
C ALA A 189 -12.33 -2.08 -9.84
N VAL A 190 -11.89 -2.88 -10.81
CA VAL A 190 -10.48 -3.31 -10.95
C VAL A 190 -9.58 -2.13 -11.28
N LEU A 191 -9.99 -1.26 -12.20
CA LEU A 191 -9.25 -0.06 -12.57
C LEU A 191 -9.05 0.84 -11.35
N LEU A 192 -10.12 1.15 -10.58
CA LEU A 192 -10.01 1.97 -9.38
C LEU A 192 -9.05 1.38 -8.34
N ALA A 193 -9.01 0.07 -8.17
CA ALA A 193 -8.09 -0.59 -7.24
C ALA A 193 -6.61 -0.33 -7.57
N GLY A 194 -6.29 -0.02 -8.83
CA GLY A 194 -4.94 0.28 -9.28
C GLY A 194 -4.47 1.72 -9.02
N ILE A 195 -5.38 2.68 -8.93
CA ILE A 195 -5.07 4.12 -8.89
C ILE A 195 -4.26 4.54 -7.66
N PRO A 196 -4.54 4.07 -6.43
CA PRO A 196 -3.87 4.55 -5.22
C PRO A 196 -2.34 4.39 -5.19
N ASN A 197 -1.78 3.52 -6.02
CA ASN A 197 -0.34 3.33 -6.13
C ASN A 197 0.41 4.60 -6.61
N ALA A 198 -0.15 5.31 -7.62
CA ALA A 198 0.34 6.58 -8.11
C ALA A 198 -0.82 7.44 -8.64
N PRO A 199 -1.64 8.05 -7.76
CA PRO A 199 -2.93 8.64 -8.12
C PRO A 199 -2.84 9.69 -9.23
N SER A 200 -1.82 10.56 -9.17
CA SER A 200 -1.63 11.60 -10.20
C SER A 200 -1.21 11.04 -11.57
N ALA A 201 -0.58 9.86 -11.60
CA ALA A 201 -0.17 9.21 -12.84
C ALA A 201 -1.25 8.30 -13.43
N TYR A 202 -2.10 7.73 -12.59
CA TYR A 202 -3.11 6.75 -12.99
C TYR A 202 -4.54 7.30 -12.98
N ALA A 203 -4.73 8.62 -12.79
CA ALA A 203 -6.04 9.26 -12.92
C ALA A 203 -6.57 9.06 -14.35
N PRO A 204 -7.68 8.33 -14.55
CA PRO A 204 -8.17 7.96 -15.88
C PRO A 204 -8.63 9.16 -16.70
N SER A 205 -9.07 10.24 -16.05
CA SER A 205 -9.43 11.52 -16.66
C SER A 205 -8.25 12.23 -17.38
N ARG A 206 -7.00 11.91 -17.00
CA ARG A 206 -5.79 12.54 -17.54
C ARG A 206 -4.92 11.60 -18.34
N HIS A 207 -4.83 10.35 -17.90
CA HIS A 207 -3.90 9.35 -18.41
C HIS A 207 -4.57 7.98 -18.52
N ALA A 208 -5.61 7.88 -19.36
CA ALA A 208 -6.36 6.65 -19.55
C ALA A 208 -5.48 5.46 -19.97
N ASP A 209 -4.44 5.70 -20.78
CA ASP A 209 -3.46 4.71 -21.22
C ASP A 209 -2.64 4.14 -20.05
N LEU A 210 -2.20 5.00 -19.12
CA LEU A 210 -1.47 4.56 -17.92
C LEU A 210 -2.41 3.87 -16.92
N ALA A 211 -3.65 4.32 -16.80
CA ALA A 211 -4.67 3.65 -15.99
C ALA A 211 -4.92 2.23 -16.49
N LEU A 212 -5.08 2.03 -17.80
CA LEU A 212 -5.20 0.70 -18.43
C LEU A 212 -3.96 -0.17 -18.25
N GLN A 213 -2.76 0.40 -18.34
CA GLN A 213 -1.54 -0.35 -18.05
C GLN A 213 -1.49 -0.81 -16.59
N ARG A 214 -1.96 0.04 -15.67
CA ARG A 214 -2.02 -0.30 -14.25
C ARG A 214 -3.07 -1.35 -13.97
N GLU A 215 -4.25 -1.26 -14.59
CA GLU A 215 -5.31 -2.27 -14.50
C GLU A 215 -4.81 -3.67 -14.91
N LYS A 216 -4.06 -3.78 -16.00
CA LYS A 216 -3.43 -5.05 -16.40
C LYS A 216 -2.50 -5.62 -15.31
N GLN A 217 -1.79 -4.76 -14.58
CA GLN A 217 -0.96 -5.20 -13.46
C GLN A 217 -1.82 -5.68 -12.28
N VAL A 218 -2.97 -5.03 -12.02
CA VAL A 218 -3.93 -5.46 -11.00
C VAL A 218 -4.49 -6.83 -11.35
N LEU A 219 -4.98 -7.01 -12.58
CA LEU A 219 -5.48 -8.30 -13.07
C LEU A 219 -4.42 -9.40 -12.98
N ALA A 220 -3.19 -9.12 -13.40
CA ALA A 220 -2.08 -10.06 -13.26
C ALA A 220 -1.79 -10.43 -11.79
N ALA A 221 -1.90 -9.49 -10.87
CA ALA A 221 -1.79 -9.76 -9.44
C ALA A 221 -2.96 -10.61 -8.92
N MET A 222 -4.18 -10.33 -9.35
CA MET A 222 -5.37 -11.10 -8.99
C MET A 222 -5.25 -12.57 -9.44
N VAL A 223 -4.81 -12.81 -10.67
CA VAL A 223 -4.53 -14.17 -11.16
C VAL A 223 -3.42 -14.82 -10.36
N LYS A 224 -2.30 -14.14 -10.16
CA LYS A 224 -1.13 -14.65 -9.42
C LYS A 224 -1.48 -15.10 -8.00
N TYR A 225 -2.41 -14.43 -7.35
CA TYR A 225 -2.80 -14.72 -5.96
C TYR A 225 -4.12 -15.48 -5.85
N GLY A 226 -4.68 -15.98 -6.98
CA GLY A 226 -5.83 -16.89 -7.00
C GLY A 226 -7.18 -16.22 -6.75
N TYR A 227 -7.30 -14.93 -7.03
CA TYR A 227 -8.56 -14.19 -6.96
C TYR A 227 -9.35 -14.24 -8.27
N LEU A 228 -8.69 -14.54 -9.40
CA LEU A 228 -9.26 -14.68 -10.75
C LEU A 228 -8.58 -15.84 -11.49
N GLU A 229 -9.31 -16.41 -12.44
CA GLU A 229 -8.73 -17.29 -13.47
C GLU A 229 -8.15 -16.46 -14.63
N GLN A 230 -7.13 -16.97 -15.32
CA GLN A 230 -6.51 -16.25 -16.46
C GLN A 230 -7.51 -15.96 -17.59
N SER A 231 -8.50 -16.83 -17.79
CA SER A 231 -9.54 -16.72 -18.81
C SER A 231 -10.52 -15.56 -18.58
N GLU A 232 -10.59 -15.03 -17.34
CA GLU A 232 -11.51 -13.94 -16.99
C GLU A 232 -10.91 -12.55 -17.25
N THR A 233 -9.58 -12.47 -17.43
CA THR A 233 -8.87 -11.17 -17.45
C THR A 233 -9.25 -10.29 -18.62
N ASP A 234 -9.46 -10.85 -19.83
CA ASP A 234 -9.75 -10.05 -21.03
C ASP A 234 -11.14 -9.40 -20.98
N SER A 235 -12.09 -10.06 -20.33
CA SER A 235 -13.46 -9.51 -20.14
C SER A 235 -13.55 -8.42 -19.09
N LEU A 236 -12.51 -8.27 -18.26
CA LEU A 236 -12.44 -7.31 -17.17
C LEU A 236 -11.63 -6.05 -17.53
N LEU A 237 -11.04 -5.99 -18.73
CA LEU A 237 -10.33 -4.78 -19.14
C LEU A 237 -11.30 -3.64 -19.39
N TRP A 238 -11.00 -2.49 -18.78
CA TRP A 238 -11.80 -1.29 -18.92
C TRP A 238 -11.69 -0.71 -20.34
N ASP A 239 -12.83 -0.33 -20.91
CA ASP A 239 -12.89 0.33 -22.20
C ASP A 239 -13.16 1.84 -22.03
N ALA A 240 -12.10 2.62 -22.10
CA ALA A 240 -12.17 4.08 -21.99
C ALA A 240 -13.06 4.72 -23.08
N ALA A 241 -13.13 4.11 -24.28
CA ALA A 241 -13.92 4.65 -25.38
C ALA A 241 -15.43 4.44 -25.19
N ALA A 242 -15.82 3.42 -24.41
CA ALA A 242 -17.19 3.15 -24.06
C ALA A 242 -17.67 3.92 -22.81
N ASP A 243 -16.76 4.58 -22.09
CA ASP A 243 -17.09 5.29 -20.85
C ASP A 243 -17.73 6.67 -21.17
N PRO A 244 -19.01 6.90 -20.79
CA PRO A 244 -19.72 8.13 -21.13
C PRO A 244 -19.22 9.36 -20.38
N VAL A 245 -18.48 9.19 -19.28
CA VAL A 245 -17.94 10.29 -18.46
C VAL A 245 -16.61 10.77 -18.99
N LEU A 246 -15.77 9.86 -19.50
CA LEU A 246 -14.42 10.17 -20.00
C LEU A 246 -14.39 10.44 -21.52
N ALA A 247 -15.46 10.11 -22.23
CA ALA A 247 -15.64 10.45 -23.65
C ALA A 247 -15.99 11.94 -23.90
N ARG A 248 -16.01 12.76 -22.86
CA ARG A 248 -16.26 14.21 -22.91
C ARG A 248 -14.97 14.98 -22.84
#